data_0fcdf637bb87ccc7c39b40fa49bc7d0b
#
_entry.id   0fcdf637bb87ccc7c39b40fa49bc7d0b
#
_cell.length_a   1.000
_cell.length_b   1.000
_cell.length_c   1.000
_cell.angle_alpha   90.00
_cell.angle_beta   90.00
_cell.angle_gamma   90.00
#
_symmetry.space_group_name_H-M   'P 1'
#
loop_
_entity.id
_entity.type
_entity.pdbx_description
1 polymer ?
#
loop_
_entity_poly.entity_id
_entity_poly.type
_entity_poly.pdbx_seq_one_letter_code
_entity_poly.pdbx_strand_id
1 'polypeptide(L)'
;MEGLTFANGASWNLHMIYSDQIATDHCTIRSDGVWNGDGWDPDSATNCTLFACEFFTGDDAVAIKSGKNPEGNLINRPTKHIRVFDCHSGFGHGICIGSEMSGGVEDVKIWDCDMAMSTSGLEVKATKKRGGYVRNVEVRDCTLSHVMVHAVGYNDDGIGAPVPPVLEDFRYERVTLLGRYIDHDHVWHTCPAIELKGFDLPSHEVRNIHFKDVVLEDNRGPEQNILMQDCLNVSFENVTVRPGVQPG
;
A
#
# COMPACT_ATOMS: atom_id res chain seq x y z
N MET A 1 20.47 0.31 -8.27
CA MET A 1 20.07 -0.45 -9.49
C MET A 1 19.46 0.56 -10.44
N GLU A 2 19.96 0.64 -11.67
CA GLU A 2 19.55 1.68 -12.61
C GLU A 2 19.37 1.09 -14.02
N GLY A 3 18.27 1.44 -14.71
CA GLY A 3 18.03 1.12 -16.12
C GLY A 3 17.91 -0.37 -16.46
N LEU A 4 17.47 -1.20 -15.53
CA LEU A 4 17.38 -2.64 -15.69
C LEU A 4 15.94 -3.11 -15.91
N THR A 5 15.80 -4.22 -16.62
CA THR A 5 14.53 -4.95 -16.67
C THR A 5 14.67 -6.24 -15.87
N PHE A 6 13.77 -6.41 -14.89
CA PHE A 6 13.63 -7.65 -14.12
C PHE A 6 12.38 -8.36 -14.59
N ALA A 7 12.50 -9.65 -14.92
CA ALA A 7 11.37 -10.39 -15.46
C ALA A 7 11.26 -11.78 -14.84
N ASN A 8 10.03 -12.15 -14.50
CA ASN A 8 9.63 -13.52 -14.11
C ASN A 8 10.52 -14.15 -13.03
N GLY A 9 10.80 -13.41 -11.97
CA GLY A 9 11.41 -13.99 -10.77
C GLY A 9 10.56 -15.17 -10.25
N ALA A 10 11.16 -16.05 -9.49
CA ALA A 10 10.44 -17.23 -8.97
C ALA A 10 9.33 -16.87 -7.95
N SER A 11 9.41 -15.68 -7.37
CA SER A 11 8.48 -15.07 -6.42
C SER A 11 8.79 -13.57 -6.41
N TRP A 12 8.85 -12.90 -5.27
CA TRP A 12 9.22 -11.50 -5.12
C TRP A 12 10.52 -11.17 -5.88
N ASN A 13 10.44 -10.27 -6.87
CA ASN A 13 11.56 -10.05 -7.79
C ASN A 13 12.75 -9.37 -7.11
N LEU A 14 12.54 -8.25 -6.43
CA LEU A 14 13.57 -7.49 -5.73
C LEU A 14 13.29 -7.46 -4.24
N HIS A 15 13.68 -8.49 -3.52
CA HIS A 15 13.48 -8.62 -2.09
C HIS A 15 14.75 -8.24 -1.32
N MET A 16 14.74 -7.08 -0.68
CA MET A 16 15.88 -6.51 0.04
C MET A 16 15.69 -6.66 1.54
N ILE A 17 16.30 -7.70 2.12
CA ILE A 17 16.18 -8.02 3.54
C ILE A 17 17.35 -7.38 4.31
N TYR A 18 17.06 -6.73 5.45
CA TYR A 18 18.04 -6.14 6.37
C TYR A 18 19.03 -5.20 5.70
N SER A 19 18.60 -4.59 4.61
CA SER A 19 19.44 -3.74 3.77
C SER A 19 19.37 -2.27 4.18
N ASP A 20 20.33 -1.48 3.75
CA ASP A 20 20.38 -0.05 3.99
C ASP A 20 20.93 0.69 2.75
N GLN A 21 20.45 1.93 2.53
CA GLN A 21 20.89 2.81 1.45
C GLN A 21 20.74 2.19 0.04
N ILE A 22 19.53 1.76 -0.27
CA ILE A 22 19.19 1.23 -1.60
C ILE A 22 18.57 2.32 -2.46
N ALA A 23 19.07 2.46 -3.69
CA ALA A 23 18.41 3.21 -4.76
C ALA A 23 18.09 2.28 -5.93
N THR A 24 16.86 2.38 -6.45
CA THR A 24 16.38 1.68 -7.64
C THR A 24 15.68 2.68 -8.53
N ASP A 25 16.13 2.85 -9.76
CA ASP A 25 15.61 3.85 -10.66
C ASP A 25 15.66 3.43 -12.14
N HIS A 26 14.73 4.00 -12.91
CA HIS A 26 14.59 3.74 -14.35
C HIS A 26 14.53 2.25 -14.69
N CYS A 27 13.96 1.44 -13.78
CA CYS A 27 13.82 0.01 -13.95
C CYS A 27 12.40 -0.35 -14.39
N THR A 28 12.28 -1.46 -15.14
CA THR A 28 11.00 -2.08 -15.47
C THR A 28 10.93 -3.46 -14.83
N ILE A 29 9.87 -3.73 -14.06
CA ILE A 29 9.63 -5.03 -13.46
C ILE A 29 8.42 -5.69 -14.13
N ARG A 30 8.61 -6.91 -14.68
CA ARG A 30 7.60 -7.69 -15.39
C ARG A 30 7.47 -9.08 -14.82
N SER A 31 6.36 -9.35 -14.13
CA SER A 31 6.04 -10.64 -13.53
C SER A 31 4.53 -10.90 -13.48
N ASP A 32 3.79 -10.33 -14.40
CA ASP A 32 2.33 -10.40 -14.50
C ASP A 32 1.76 -11.82 -14.56
N GLY A 33 2.52 -12.80 -15.04
CA GLY A 33 2.17 -14.23 -15.03
C GLY A 33 2.70 -15.03 -13.83
N VAL A 34 3.31 -14.40 -12.83
CA VAL A 34 3.94 -15.07 -11.69
C VAL A 34 3.11 -14.85 -10.42
N TRP A 35 2.65 -15.93 -9.79
CA TRP A 35 2.00 -15.87 -8.47
C TRP A 35 3.00 -15.37 -7.42
N ASN A 36 2.59 -14.44 -6.57
CA ASN A 36 3.49 -13.69 -5.68
C ASN A 36 4.65 -13.00 -6.42
N GLY A 37 4.38 -12.52 -7.63
CA GLY A 37 5.35 -11.83 -8.47
C GLY A 37 5.49 -10.35 -8.11
N ASP A 38 5.70 -10.03 -6.81
CA ASP A 38 5.91 -8.68 -6.31
C ASP A 38 7.12 -8.03 -6.99
N GLY A 39 7.09 -6.72 -7.15
CA GLY A 39 8.14 -5.98 -7.84
C GLY A 39 9.32 -5.61 -6.96
N TRP A 40 9.09 -4.78 -5.92
CA TRP A 40 10.13 -4.17 -5.10
C TRP A 40 9.77 -4.23 -3.62
N ASP A 41 10.45 -5.06 -2.86
CA ASP A 41 10.11 -5.47 -1.50
C ASP A 41 11.22 -5.14 -0.50
N PRO A 42 11.29 -3.91 0.05
CA PRO A 42 12.17 -3.63 1.18
C PRO A 42 11.60 -4.29 2.43
N ASP A 43 12.39 -5.15 3.08
CA ASP A 43 12.01 -5.94 4.24
C ASP A 43 12.98 -5.72 5.40
N SER A 44 12.52 -5.13 6.49
CA SER A 44 13.37 -4.72 7.60
C SER A 44 14.58 -3.88 7.14
N ALA A 45 14.32 -3.05 6.11
CA ALA A 45 15.31 -2.25 5.39
C ALA A 45 15.16 -0.76 5.70
N THR A 46 16.23 0.00 5.52
CA THR A 46 16.25 1.44 5.82
C THR A 46 16.83 2.26 4.68
N ASN A 47 16.40 3.54 4.56
CA ASN A 47 16.93 4.48 3.58
C ASN A 47 16.84 3.95 2.14
N CYS A 48 15.67 3.44 1.75
CA CYS A 48 15.44 2.88 0.42
C CYS A 48 14.66 3.88 -0.44
N THR A 49 15.13 4.10 -1.65
CA THR A 49 14.52 4.99 -2.64
C THR A 49 14.23 4.23 -3.92
N LEU A 50 13.01 4.38 -4.41
CA LEU A 50 12.52 3.85 -5.68
C LEU A 50 11.94 5.01 -6.49
N PHE A 51 12.38 5.20 -7.74
CA PHE A 51 11.83 6.25 -8.58
C PHE A 51 11.96 5.98 -10.07
N ALA A 52 11.11 6.62 -10.86
CA ALA A 52 11.11 6.52 -12.31
C ALA A 52 11.05 5.05 -12.81
N CYS A 53 10.24 4.22 -12.14
CA CYS A 53 10.12 2.79 -12.43
C CYS A 53 8.72 2.42 -12.92
N GLU A 54 8.64 1.38 -13.76
CA GLU A 54 7.41 0.81 -14.31
C GLU A 54 7.19 -0.61 -13.81
N PHE A 55 5.94 -0.93 -13.47
CA PHE A 55 5.54 -2.21 -12.90
C PHE A 55 4.42 -2.87 -13.71
N PHE A 56 4.62 -4.15 -14.01
CA PHE A 56 3.63 -5.07 -14.57
C PHE A 56 3.78 -6.38 -13.78
N THR A 57 3.09 -6.47 -12.63
CA THR A 57 3.36 -7.51 -11.64
C THR A 57 2.18 -8.46 -11.48
N GLY A 58 2.45 -9.69 -11.08
CA GLY A 58 1.40 -10.66 -10.74
C GLY A 58 0.88 -10.50 -9.32
N ASP A 59 1.53 -9.65 -8.51
CA ASP A 59 1.12 -9.29 -7.15
C ASP A 59 1.48 -7.80 -6.91
N ASP A 60 1.95 -7.41 -5.73
CA ASP A 60 2.23 -6.02 -5.40
C ASP A 60 3.35 -5.42 -6.29
N ALA A 61 3.13 -4.21 -6.83
CA ALA A 61 4.21 -3.48 -7.52
C ALA A 61 5.34 -3.11 -6.54
N VAL A 62 4.94 -2.64 -5.37
CA VAL A 62 5.81 -2.35 -4.23
C VAL A 62 5.20 -3.00 -3.00
N ALA A 63 5.98 -3.78 -2.25
CA ALA A 63 5.53 -4.37 -0.99
C ALA A 63 6.51 -4.04 0.14
N ILE A 64 6.16 -3.07 0.98
CA ILE A 64 6.98 -2.64 2.11
C ILE A 64 6.73 -3.58 3.29
N LYS A 65 7.74 -4.36 3.65
CA LYS A 65 7.66 -5.43 4.63
C LYS A 65 8.63 -5.20 5.81
N SER A 66 8.41 -5.86 6.93
CA SER A 66 9.32 -5.87 8.09
C SER A 66 9.23 -7.17 8.89
N GLY A 67 9.28 -8.27 8.16
CA GLY A 67 9.23 -9.61 8.71
C GLY A 67 7.83 -10.05 9.15
N LYS A 68 7.66 -11.37 9.20
CA LYS A 68 6.44 -12.06 9.60
C LYS A 68 6.50 -12.49 11.07
N ASN A 69 5.35 -12.56 11.75
CA ASN A 69 5.23 -13.11 13.09
C ASN A 69 5.54 -14.64 13.13
N PRO A 70 6.09 -15.19 14.20
CA PRO A 70 6.55 -14.48 15.39
C PRO A 70 7.96 -13.89 15.24
N GLU A 71 8.73 -14.28 14.22
CA GLU A 71 10.13 -13.92 14.05
C GLU A 71 10.31 -12.41 13.88
N GLY A 72 9.50 -11.76 13.05
CA GLY A 72 9.54 -10.31 12.84
C GLY A 72 9.29 -9.52 14.13
N ASN A 73 8.41 -10.01 15.01
CA ASN A 73 8.19 -9.39 16.31
C ASN A 73 9.41 -9.55 17.24
N LEU A 74 10.08 -10.71 17.20
CA LEU A 74 11.24 -11.00 18.05
C LEU A 74 12.47 -10.20 17.61
N ILE A 75 12.73 -10.14 16.31
CA ILE A 75 13.82 -9.36 15.71
C ILE A 75 13.53 -7.85 15.86
N ASN A 76 12.28 -7.47 15.74
CA ASN A 76 11.79 -6.10 15.94
C ASN A 76 12.61 -5.04 15.19
N ARG A 77 12.90 -5.33 13.92
CA ARG A 77 13.65 -4.42 13.04
C ARG A 77 12.69 -3.78 12.04
N PRO A 78 12.34 -2.51 12.21
CA PRO A 78 11.41 -1.84 11.34
C PRO A 78 12.01 -1.53 9.97
N THR A 79 11.12 -1.45 8.97
CA THR A 79 11.41 -0.80 7.70
C THR A 79 11.09 0.68 7.81
N LYS A 80 12.03 1.56 7.42
CA LYS A 80 11.86 3.01 7.56
C LYS A 80 12.67 3.84 6.59
N HIS A 81 12.26 5.10 6.47
CA HIS A 81 12.85 6.06 5.52
C HIS A 81 12.72 5.57 4.08
N ILE A 82 11.50 5.14 3.69
CA ILE A 82 11.18 4.67 2.35
C ILE A 82 10.66 5.83 1.52
N ARG A 83 11.17 5.97 0.30
CA ARG A 83 10.81 7.01 -0.67
C ARG A 83 10.44 6.36 -1.99
N VAL A 84 9.20 6.57 -2.46
CA VAL A 84 8.69 6.04 -3.73
C VAL A 84 8.12 7.20 -4.52
N PHE A 85 8.64 7.48 -5.71
CA PHE A 85 8.13 8.57 -6.52
C PHE A 85 8.36 8.38 -8.01
N ASP A 86 7.56 9.09 -8.80
CA ASP A 86 7.62 9.01 -10.28
C ASP A 86 7.53 7.56 -10.78
N CYS A 87 6.67 6.76 -10.17
CA CYS A 87 6.48 5.36 -10.50
C CYS A 87 5.09 5.11 -11.13
N HIS A 88 5.04 4.16 -12.05
CA HIS A 88 3.81 3.80 -12.75
C HIS A 88 3.55 2.29 -12.64
N SER A 89 2.31 1.92 -12.28
CA SER A 89 1.84 0.54 -12.39
C SER A 89 0.93 0.40 -13.60
N GLY A 90 1.39 -0.33 -14.61
CA GLY A 90 0.58 -0.70 -15.75
C GLY A 90 -0.31 -1.91 -15.50
N PHE A 91 -0.01 -2.70 -14.45
CA PHE A 91 -0.80 -3.85 -14.00
C PHE A 91 -0.25 -4.39 -12.68
N GLY A 92 -1.10 -5.02 -11.86
CA GLY A 92 -0.75 -5.65 -10.57
C GLY A 92 -1.50 -5.01 -9.39
N HIS A 93 -1.01 -5.21 -8.16
CA HIS A 93 -1.73 -4.74 -6.98
C HIS A 93 -1.45 -3.26 -6.62
N GLY A 94 -0.44 -2.62 -7.14
CA GLY A 94 -0.06 -1.26 -6.76
C GLY A 94 0.93 -1.24 -5.59
N ILE A 95 0.82 -0.24 -4.69
CA ILE A 95 1.71 -0.10 -3.55
C ILE A 95 1.07 -0.72 -2.31
N CYS A 96 1.78 -1.62 -1.65
CA CYS A 96 1.34 -2.28 -0.44
C CYS A 96 2.29 -2.05 0.73
N ILE A 97 1.76 -1.93 1.94
CA ILE A 97 2.49 -2.03 3.20
C ILE A 97 1.95 -3.25 3.94
N GLY A 98 2.81 -4.25 4.13
CA GLY A 98 2.42 -5.55 4.69
C GLY A 98 2.23 -6.64 3.61
N SER A 99 1.55 -7.80 3.94
CA SER A 99 1.06 -8.14 5.30
C SER A 99 2.18 -8.43 6.31
N GLU A 100 3.39 -8.76 5.88
CA GLU A 100 4.56 -9.03 6.73
C GLU A 100 5.11 -7.70 7.29
N MET A 101 4.47 -7.15 8.36
CA MET A 101 4.83 -5.87 8.95
C MET A 101 5.10 -5.95 10.46
N SER A 102 5.49 -7.15 10.93
CA SER A 102 5.62 -7.46 12.37
C SER A 102 6.73 -6.71 13.09
N GLY A 103 7.77 -6.27 12.38
CA GLY A 103 8.84 -5.43 12.92
C GLY A 103 8.52 -3.93 12.93
N GLY A 104 7.37 -3.54 12.31
CA GLY A 104 6.96 -2.15 12.17
C GLY A 104 7.41 -1.50 10.84
N VAL A 105 6.62 -0.55 10.36
CA VAL A 105 6.93 0.29 9.20
C VAL A 105 6.71 1.75 9.57
N GLU A 106 7.68 2.63 9.29
CA GLU A 106 7.55 4.05 9.57
C GLU A 106 8.29 4.95 8.59
N ASP A 107 7.84 6.19 8.48
CA ASP A 107 8.41 7.22 7.60
C ASP A 107 8.47 6.77 6.13
N VAL A 108 7.29 6.52 5.58
CA VAL A 108 7.09 6.20 4.17
C VAL A 108 6.55 7.44 3.46
N LYS A 109 7.19 7.86 2.37
CA LYS A 109 6.72 8.97 1.53
C LYS A 109 6.57 8.52 0.09
N ILE A 110 5.38 8.77 -0.47
CA ILE A 110 4.98 8.37 -1.82
C ILE A 110 4.48 9.62 -2.55
N TRP A 111 5.03 9.93 -3.71
CA TRP A 111 4.56 11.08 -4.48
C TRP A 111 4.78 10.93 -5.98
N ASP A 112 4.01 11.68 -6.77
CA ASP A 112 4.07 11.68 -8.23
C ASP A 112 3.94 10.26 -8.84
N CYS A 113 3.10 9.40 -8.23
CA CYS A 113 2.89 8.02 -8.68
C CYS A 113 1.52 7.86 -9.35
N ASP A 114 1.48 7.01 -10.40
CA ASP A 114 0.25 6.59 -11.05
C ASP A 114 0.05 5.07 -10.86
N MET A 115 -0.92 4.73 -10.00
CA MET A 115 -1.35 3.36 -9.68
C MET A 115 -2.82 3.14 -10.11
N ALA A 116 -3.28 3.88 -11.12
CA ALA A 116 -4.65 3.78 -11.62
C ALA A 116 -4.99 2.41 -12.21
N MET A 117 -4.00 1.76 -12.83
CA MET A 117 -4.14 0.44 -13.46
C MET A 117 -3.77 -0.70 -12.51
N SER A 118 -4.10 -0.57 -11.24
CA SER A 118 -3.81 -1.60 -10.23
C SER A 118 -5.06 -2.06 -9.50
N THR A 119 -5.02 -3.27 -8.95
CA THR A 119 -6.13 -3.82 -8.18
C THR A 119 -6.31 -3.14 -6.83
N SER A 120 -5.25 -2.64 -6.21
CA SER A 120 -5.30 -2.11 -4.84
C SER A 120 -4.92 -0.63 -4.72
N GLY A 121 -4.33 0.01 -5.75
CA GLY A 121 -3.83 1.38 -5.66
C GLY A 121 -2.78 1.55 -4.56
N LEU A 122 -3.23 1.88 -3.35
CA LEU A 122 -2.41 1.85 -2.14
C LEU A 122 -3.14 1.11 -1.03
N GLU A 123 -2.52 0.06 -0.51
CA GLU A 123 -3.09 -0.80 0.52
C GLU A 123 -2.14 -0.98 1.72
N VAL A 124 -2.66 -0.81 2.93
CA VAL A 124 -2.02 -1.25 4.16
C VAL A 124 -2.72 -2.51 4.64
N LYS A 125 -2.08 -3.66 4.46
CA LYS A 125 -2.61 -4.99 4.85
C LYS A 125 -2.20 -5.30 6.28
N ALA A 126 -3.12 -5.14 7.24
CA ALA A 126 -2.85 -5.45 8.63
C ALA A 126 -3.66 -6.65 9.09
N THR A 127 -3.02 -7.68 9.64
CA THR A 127 -3.70 -8.81 10.25
C THR A 127 -3.51 -8.84 11.76
N LYS A 128 -4.48 -9.41 12.47
CA LYS A 128 -4.47 -9.40 13.94
C LYS A 128 -3.20 -9.99 14.54
N LYS A 129 -2.66 -11.04 13.93
CA LYS A 129 -1.50 -11.77 14.47
C LYS A 129 -0.16 -11.12 14.17
N ARG A 130 -0.09 -10.17 13.22
CA ARG A 130 1.18 -9.55 12.85
C ARG A 130 1.80 -8.72 13.99
N GLY A 131 0.98 -8.00 14.79
CA GLY A 131 1.52 -7.01 15.70
C GLY A 131 2.30 -5.92 14.98
N GLY A 132 3.25 -5.27 15.63
CA GLY A 132 4.01 -4.19 15.02
C GLY A 132 3.18 -2.91 14.80
N TYR A 133 3.55 -2.13 13.81
CA TYR A 133 2.87 -0.86 13.50
C TYR A 133 3.12 -0.40 12.07
N VAL A 134 2.23 0.46 11.56
CA VAL A 134 2.46 1.29 10.38
C VAL A 134 2.14 2.72 10.76
N ARG A 135 3.11 3.64 10.61
CA ARG A 135 2.92 5.05 10.99
C ARG A 135 3.75 6.03 10.15
N ASN A 136 3.38 7.30 10.18
CA ASN A 136 4.03 8.38 9.45
C ASN A 136 4.12 8.07 7.94
N VAL A 137 2.96 7.82 7.33
CA VAL A 137 2.84 7.58 5.89
C VAL A 137 2.29 8.84 5.22
N GLU A 138 3.03 9.41 4.28
CA GLU A 138 2.63 10.57 3.50
C GLU A 138 2.49 10.19 2.03
N VAL A 139 1.34 10.50 1.43
CA VAL A 139 1.02 10.25 0.02
C VAL A 139 0.57 11.56 -0.61
N ARG A 140 1.20 12.01 -1.67
CA ARG A 140 0.82 13.25 -2.34
C ARG A 140 1.01 13.20 -3.85
N ASP A 141 0.22 13.99 -4.55
CA ASP A 141 0.34 14.18 -6.00
C ASP A 141 0.23 12.85 -6.78
N CYS A 142 -0.66 11.93 -6.34
CA CYS A 142 -0.81 10.58 -6.90
C CYS A 142 -2.19 10.36 -7.52
N THR A 143 -2.26 9.47 -8.51
CA THR A 143 -3.49 8.87 -9.00
C THR A 143 -3.52 7.40 -8.60
N LEU A 144 -4.54 7.01 -7.85
CA LEU A 144 -4.67 5.64 -7.30
C LEU A 144 -6.02 5.05 -7.67
N SER A 145 -6.11 3.74 -7.87
CA SER A 145 -7.40 3.06 -8.01
C SER A 145 -8.27 3.30 -6.77
N HIS A 146 -7.73 3.10 -5.60
CA HIS A 146 -8.33 3.40 -4.30
C HIS A 146 -7.28 3.37 -3.18
N VAL A 147 -7.69 3.71 -1.96
CA VAL A 147 -6.86 3.63 -0.74
C VAL A 147 -7.52 2.70 0.26
N MET A 148 -6.77 1.75 0.79
CA MET A 148 -7.18 0.87 1.88
C MET A 148 -6.17 0.93 3.03
N VAL A 149 -6.65 1.21 4.24
CA VAL A 149 -5.88 1.02 5.48
C VAL A 149 -6.73 0.13 6.37
N HIS A 150 -6.46 -1.18 6.34
CA HIS A 150 -7.46 -2.08 6.86
C HIS A 150 -6.95 -3.33 7.58
N ALA A 151 -7.73 -3.73 8.59
CA ALA A 151 -7.65 -5.03 9.22
C ALA A 151 -8.25 -6.09 8.29
N VAL A 152 -7.41 -7.04 7.85
CA VAL A 152 -7.81 -8.12 6.95
C VAL A 152 -7.80 -9.48 7.65
N GLY A 153 -8.60 -10.40 7.14
CA GLY A 153 -8.69 -11.77 7.66
C GLY A 153 -7.81 -12.79 6.95
N TYR A 154 -7.34 -12.48 5.75
CA TYR A 154 -6.40 -13.32 5.01
C TYR A 154 -4.96 -13.09 5.50
N ASN A 155 -4.07 -14.05 5.33
CA ASN A 155 -2.69 -14.01 5.82
C ASN A 155 -2.55 -13.83 7.35
N ASP A 156 -3.61 -14.11 8.13
CA ASP A 156 -3.60 -14.07 9.59
C ASP A 156 -3.15 -15.43 10.17
N ASP A 157 -1.92 -15.80 9.90
CA ASP A 157 -1.34 -17.11 10.20
C ASP A 157 -0.13 -17.02 11.16
N GLY A 158 0.35 -18.17 11.58
CA GLY A 158 1.47 -18.29 12.51
C GLY A 158 1.11 -18.00 13.97
N ILE A 159 2.12 -18.00 14.83
CA ILE A 159 2.00 -17.62 16.24
C ILE A 159 1.87 -16.12 16.33
N GLY A 160 0.75 -15.63 16.83
CA GLY A 160 0.42 -14.21 16.86
C GLY A 160 1.23 -13.41 17.89
N ALA A 161 1.38 -12.12 17.61
CA ALA A 161 1.80 -11.13 18.58
C ALA A 161 0.76 -10.99 19.70
N PRO A 162 1.15 -10.47 20.88
CA PRO A 162 0.22 -10.27 22.00
C PRO A 162 -0.95 -9.34 21.70
N VAL A 163 -0.76 -8.38 20.79
CA VAL A 163 -1.76 -7.38 20.40
C VAL A 163 -1.74 -7.18 18.87
N PRO A 164 -2.86 -6.73 18.28
CA PRO A 164 -2.89 -6.35 16.85
C PRO A 164 -1.91 -5.22 16.51
N PRO A 165 -1.66 -4.97 15.22
CA PRO A 165 -0.88 -3.84 14.78
C PRO A 165 -1.48 -2.48 15.18
N VAL A 166 -0.63 -1.46 15.28
CA VAL A 166 -1.02 -0.05 15.39
C VAL A 166 -0.93 0.60 14.03
N LEU A 167 -2.02 1.25 13.58
CA LEU A 167 -2.14 1.92 12.29
C LEU A 167 -2.45 3.40 12.53
N GLU A 168 -1.46 4.28 12.36
CA GLU A 168 -1.62 5.69 12.72
C GLU A 168 -0.81 6.66 11.87
N ASP A 169 -1.24 7.92 11.87
CA ASP A 169 -0.53 9.04 11.27
C ASP A 169 -0.34 8.90 9.74
N PHE A 170 -1.47 8.85 9.01
CA PHE A 170 -1.50 8.83 7.55
C PHE A 170 -1.95 10.19 7.01
N ARG A 171 -1.26 10.69 5.99
CA ARG A 171 -1.61 11.92 5.29
C ARG A 171 -1.70 11.69 3.79
N TYR A 172 -2.83 12.07 3.22
CA TYR A 172 -3.09 12.05 1.78
C TYR A 172 -3.35 13.48 1.30
N GLU A 173 -2.55 13.98 0.37
CA GLU A 173 -2.66 15.36 -0.10
C GLU A 173 -2.57 15.44 -1.63
N ARG A 174 -3.52 16.11 -2.27
CA ARG A 174 -3.61 16.22 -3.74
C ARG A 174 -3.61 14.86 -4.45
N VAL A 175 -4.47 13.95 -3.99
CA VAL A 175 -4.60 12.60 -4.53
C VAL A 175 -5.92 12.46 -5.27
N THR A 176 -5.89 11.81 -6.44
CA THR A 176 -7.08 11.38 -7.17
C THR A 176 -7.32 9.90 -6.91
N LEU A 177 -8.52 9.55 -6.41
CA LEU A 177 -8.94 8.18 -6.13
C LEU A 177 -10.07 7.81 -7.09
N LEU A 178 -9.84 6.76 -7.90
CA LEU A 178 -10.76 6.41 -8.99
C LEU A 178 -12.00 5.65 -8.53
N GLY A 179 -12.00 5.03 -7.34
CA GLY A 179 -13.13 4.22 -6.87
C GLY A 179 -13.42 3.01 -7.77
N ARG A 180 -12.41 2.53 -8.47
CA ARG A 180 -12.45 1.36 -9.34
C ARG A 180 -11.06 0.76 -9.48
N TYR A 181 -11.03 -0.53 -9.80
CA TYR A 181 -9.79 -1.26 -10.04
C TYR A 181 -9.94 -2.25 -11.20
N ILE A 182 -8.82 -2.70 -11.75
CA ILE A 182 -8.76 -3.76 -12.75
C ILE A 182 -8.25 -5.04 -12.08
N ASP A 183 -8.92 -6.16 -12.31
CA ASP A 183 -8.50 -7.45 -11.76
C ASP A 183 -7.51 -8.20 -12.69
N HIS A 184 -7.08 -9.39 -12.26
CA HIS A 184 -6.14 -10.21 -13.03
C HIS A 184 -6.68 -10.73 -14.36
N ASP A 185 -8.00 -10.74 -14.54
CA ASP A 185 -8.67 -11.09 -15.78
C ASP A 185 -8.89 -9.86 -16.69
N HIS A 186 -8.30 -8.72 -16.33
CA HIS A 186 -8.45 -7.43 -16.98
C HIS A 186 -9.90 -6.91 -17.00
N VAL A 187 -10.69 -7.26 -15.99
CA VAL A 187 -12.06 -6.79 -15.81
C VAL A 187 -12.09 -5.63 -14.80
N TRP A 188 -12.80 -4.57 -15.16
CA TRP A 188 -12.99 -3.44 -14.27
C TRP A 188 -14.10 -3.69 -13.26
N HIS A 189 -13.82 -3.34 -12.01
CA HIS A 189 -14.74 -3.39 -10.89
C HIS A 189 -14.83 -2.03 -10.21
N THR A 190 -16.00 -1.70 -9.66
CA THR A 190 -16.16 -0.54 -8.79
C THR A 190 -15.87 -0.92 -7.35
N CYS A 191 -15.22 -0.04 -6.61
CA CYS A 191 -14.89 -0.22 -5.20
C CYS A 191 -15.07 1.10 -4.44
N PRO A 192 -15.09 1.07 -3.09
CA PRO A 192 -14.92 2.28 -2.32
C PRO A 192 -13.60 2.98 -2.67
N ALA A 193 -13.64 4.29 -2.84
CA ALA A 193 -12.42 5.06 -3.09
C ALA A 193 -11.52 5.09 -1.85
N ILE A 194 -12.12 5.04 -0.65
CA ILE A 194 -11.43 4.99 0.63
C ILE A 194 -12.06 3.89 1.49
N GLU A 195 -11.23 2.97 1.98
CA GLU A 195 -11.60 2.00 3.01
C GLU A 195 -10.64 2.11 4.20
N LEU A 196 -11.18 2.46 5.37
CA LEU A 196 -10.46 2.49 6.64
C LEU A 196 -11.15 1.50 7.58
N LYS A 197 -10.39 0.49 8.03
CA LYS A 197 -10.93 -0.53 8.94
C LYS A 197 -9.88 -0.92 9.97
N GLY A 198 -10.06 -0.43 11.18
CA GLY A 198 -9.21 -0.77 12.32
C GLY A 198 -9.56 -2.09 13.00
N PHE A 199 -8.96 -2.32 14.15
CA PHE A 199 -9.30 -3.41 15.04
C PHE A 199 -10.25 -2.90 16.12
N ASP A 200 -11.31 -3.65 16.42
CA ASP A 200 -12.21 -3.39 17.56
C ASP A 200 -11.47 -3.69 18.87
N LEU A 201 -10.49 -2.83 19.16
CA LEU A 201 -9.69 -2.87 20.37
C LEU A 201 -9.16 -1.45 20.66
N PRO A 202 -9.33 -0.91 21.89
CA PRO A 202 -8.80 0.40 22.25
C PRO A 202 -7.31 0.57 21.90
N SER A 203 -6.98 1.70 21.29
CA SER A 203 -5.64 2.04 20.77
C SER A 203 -5.15 1.24 19.54
N HIS A 204 -6.02 0.44 18.93
CA HIS A 204 -5.74 -0.29 17.68
C HIS A 204 -6.74 0.05 16.57
N GLU A 205 -7.51 1.10 16.74
CA GLU A 205 -8.28 1.71 15.64
C GLU A 205 -7.31 2.29 14.60
N VAL A 206 -7.75 2.43 13.37
CA VAL A 206 -7.04 3.25 12.38
C VAL A 206 -7.19 4.71 12.80
N ARG A 207 -6.09 5.42 13.07
CA ARG A 207 -6.18 6.74 13.70
C ARG A 207 -5.26 7.80 13.13
N ASN A 208 -5.66 9.06 13.32
CA ASN A 208 -4.92 10.24 12.83
C ASN A 208 -4.74 10.21 11.31
N ILE A 209 -5.85 10.08 10.58
CA ILE A 209 -5.84 10.05 9.13
C ILE A 209 -6.31 11.40 8.60
N HIS A 210 -5.55 11.99 7.70
CA HIS A 210 -5.87 13.28 7.11
C HIS A 210 -5.90 13.22 5.59
N PHE A 211 -7.05 13.57 5.00
CA PHE A 211 -7.24 13.72 3.56
C PHE A 211 -7.39 15.21 3.22
N LYS A 212 -6.51 15.74 2.38
CA LYS A 212 -6.52 17.15 1.97
C LYS A 212 -6.41 17.29 0.45
N ASP A 213 -7.25 18.17 -0.12
CA ASP A 213 -7.26 18.45 -1.56
C ASP A 213 -7.41 17.15 -2.40
N VAL A 214 -8.34 16.27 -1.99
CA VAL A 214 -8.53 14.94 -2.61
C VAL A 214 -9.71 14.96 -3.57
N VAL A 215 -9.54 14.33 -4.72
CA VAL A 215 -10.60 14.11 -5.70
C VAL A 215 -11.04 12.65 -5.65
N LEU A 216 -12.32 12.42 -5.38
CA LEU A 216 -12.95 11.10 -5.43
C LEU A 216 -13.76 10.96 -6.72
N GLU A 217 -13.56 9.90 -7.49
CA GLU A 217 -14.48 9.53 -8.56
C GLU A 217 -15.64 8.71 -7.99
N ASP A 218 -16.87 9.18 -8.22
CA ASP A 218 -18.08 8.52 -7.73
C ASP A 218 -18.56 7.48 -8.73
N ASN A 219 -18.27 6.23 -8.46
CA ASN A 219 -18.70 5.07 -9.24
C ASN A 219 -19.80 4.25 -8.55
N ARG A 220 -20.16 4.55 -7.29
CA ARG A 220 -21.06 3.73 -6.47
C ARG A 220 -22.14 4.52 -5.74
N GLY A 221 -22.08 5.82 -5.76
CA GLY A 221 -22.86 6.71 -4.92
C GLY A 221 -22.11 7.14 -3.65
N PRO A 222 -22.37 8.36 -3.15
CA PRO A 222 -21.54 9.00 -2.13
C PRO A 222 -21.45 8.21 -0.81
N GLU A 223 -22.51 7.49 -0.42
CA GLU A 223 -22.54 6.69 0.81
C GLU A 223 -21.67 5.42 0.74
N GLN A 224 -21.25 5.01 -0.46
CA GLN A 224 -20.47 3.80 -0.68
C GLN A 224 -19.01 4.08 -1.09
N ASN A 225 -18.64 5.34 -1.27
CA ASN A 225 -17.31 5.73 -1.68
C ASN A 225 -16.30 5.78 -0.53
N ILE A 226 -16.78 5.99 0.70
CA ILE A 226 -15.93 6.04 1.88
C ILE A 226 -16.49 5.08 2.92
N LEU A 227 -15.74 4.02 3.21
CA LEU A 227 -16.07 3.07 4.27
C LEU A 227 -15.13 3.27 5.45
N MET A 228 -15.70 3.44 6.64
CA MET A 228 -14.94 3.59 7.87
C MET A 228 -15.52 2.70 8.97
N GLN A 229 -14.65 1.92 9.61
CA GLN A 229 -14.96 1.08 10.75
C GLN A 229 -13.78 1.10 11.74
N ASP A 230 -14.07 1.24 13.03
CA ASP A 230 -13.06 1.26 14.08
C ASP A 230 -11.94 2.27 13.77
N CYS A 231 -12.35 3.53 13.55
CA CYS A 231 -11.48 4.65 13.20
C CYS A 231 -11.55 5.77 14.25
N LEU A 232 -10.45 6.47 14.45
CA LEU A 232 -10.35 7.60 15.38
C LEU A 232 -9.61 8.76 14.73
N ASN A 233 -10.12 9.98 14.89
CA ASN A 233 -9.49 11.20 14.38
C ASN A 233 -9.18 11.14 12.88
N VAL A 234 -10.23 10.93 12.07
CA VAL A 234 -10.18 11.02 10.60
C VAL A 234 -10.71 12.38 10.17
N SER A 235 -9.97 13.06 9.33
CA SER A 235 -10.34 14.40 8.85
C SER A 235 -10.27 14.52 7.34
N PHE A 236 -11.19 15.32 6.78
CA PHE A 236 -11.29 15.61 5.37
C PHE A 236 -11.30 17.13 5.17
N GLU A 237 -10.35 17.65 4.40
CA GLU A 237 -10.21 19.04 4.05
C GLU A 237 -10.22 19.19 2.53
N ASN A 238 -11.14 19.99 1.98
CA ASN A 238 -11.23 20.25 0.55
C ASN A 238 -11.31 18.98 -0.32
N VAL A 239 -12.23 18.07 0.02
CA VAL A 239 -12.48 16.85 -0.75
C VAL A 239 -13.57 17.10 -1.78
N THR A 240 -13.27 16.83 -3.04
CA THR A 240 -14.20 16.99 -4.17
C THR A 240 -14.63 15.62 -4.69
N VAL A 241 -15.94 15.44 -4.87
CA VAL A 241 -16.50 14.26 -5.52
C VAL A 241 -16.91 14.63 -6.94
N ARG A 242 -16.46 13.88 -7.94
CA ARG A 242 -16.84 14.05 -9.33
C ARG A 242 -17.41 12.75 -9.91
N PRO A 243 -18.27 12.81 -10.95
CA PRO A 243 -18.76 11.60 -11.62
C PRO A 243 -17.58 10.74 -12.07
N GLY A 244 -17.67 9.45 -11.80
CA GLY A 244 -16.67 8.47 -12.27
C GLY A 244 -16.68 8.33 -13.78
N VAL A 245 -15.53 8.12 -14.37
CA VAL A 245 -15.39 7.82 -15.79
C VAL A 245 -15.61 6.32 -15.96
N GLN A 246 -16.59 5.95 -16.77
CA GLN A 246 -16.80 4.54 -17.12
C GLN A 246 -15.62 4.07 -17.97
N PRO A 247 -14.97 2.94 -17.62
CA PRO A 247 -13.96 2.35 -18.50
C PRO A 247 -14.62 1.95 -19.81
N GLY A 248 -14.01 2.32 -20.92
CA GLY A 248 -14.46 1.95 -22.25
C GLY A 248 -14.19 0.49 -22.57
#